data_00ca90aef73e3c1ef21808dd1fc20931
#
_entry.id   00ca90aef73e3c1ef21808dd1fc20931
#
_cell.length_a   1.000
_cell.length_b   1.000
_cell.length_c   1.000
_cell.angle_alpha   90.00
_cell.angle_beta   90.00
_cell.angle_gamma   90.00
#
_symmetry.space_group_name_H-M   'P 1'
#
loop_
_entity.id
_entity.type
_entity.pdbx_description
1 polymer ?
#
loop_
_entity_poly.entity_id
_entity_poly.type
_entity_poly.pdbx_seq_one_letter_code
_entity_poly.pdbx_strand_id
1 'polypeptide(L)'
;MKSSVSAAFGKVLLAATLALCAIGKPAFAEDAKYPSQTIRIVVPFAAGGTADALARVVAENLAQRWSSPVIVENKPGAAGNIGVASVAKAAPDGYTLALVPVGNAAVNPSLFKDLPYDPIKDLTPITELAVVENVLVVGGNSNIKSLAQLIERAKTTNITYSTPGAGSMAHLGAELLAHGAGISLTHVPYRGLAPALTDVLNGEITMTFAQLPNAKPFIADGRLRALGIASPKRSSALPDVPTVVEAGNLPGFEATSWYALMAPAHTPDAIIRKLQHEIAAILQLPAVRDVLDAQGATPVGNTPEELAHVINEDTARWSKLIRDAHIELQ
;
A
#
# COMPACT_ATOMS: atom_id res chain seq x y z
N MET A 1 3.00 -3.21 -88.94
CA MET A 1 4.01 -3.23 -87.91
C MET A 1 4.00 -1.91 -87.10
N LYS A 2 2.91 -1.47 -86.48
CA LYS A 2 2.83 -0.24 -85.67
C LYS A 2 1.85 -0.36 -84.50
N SER A 3 1.80 -1.47 -83.74
CA SER A 3 0.86 -1.62 -82.64
C SER A 3 1.42 -2.30 -81.38
N SER A 4 2.73 -2.62 -81.33
CA SER A 4 3.31 -3.35 -80.21
C SER A 4 4.22 -2.51 -79.21
N VAL A 5 4.51 -1.25 -79.53
CA VAL A 5 5.44 -0.41 -78.69
C VAL A 5 4.67 0.39 -77.66
N SER A 6 3.38 0.72 -77.90
CA SER A 6 2.61 1.56 -76.96
C SER A 6 2.14 0.84 -75.68
N ALA A 7 2.04 -0.48 -75.68
CA ALA A 7 1.57 -1.27 -74.53
C ALA A 7 2.68 -1.55 -73.51
N ALA A 8 3.94 -1.47 -73.87
CA ALA A 8 5.08 -1.70 -72.96
C ALA A 8 5.41 -0.47 -72.09
N PHE A 9 5.21 0.74 -72.65
CA PHE A 9 5.47 1.98 -71.88
C PHE A 9 4.43 2.26 -70.77
N GLY A 10 3.16 1.87 -70.98
CA GLY A 10 2.11 2.04 -69.99
C GLY A 10 2.30 1.15 -68.75
N LYS A 11 2.82 -0.06 -68.91
CA LYS A 11 3.05 -1.00 -67.79
C LYS A 11 4.27 -0.63 -66.92
N VAL A 12 5.28 -0.01 -67.48
CA VAL A 12 6.46 0.43 -66.74
C VAL A 12 6.17 1.69 -65.91
N LEU A 13 5.33 2.61 -66.41
CA LEU A 13 4.93 3.80 -65.66
C LEU A 13 3.99 3.45 -64.45
N LEU A 14 3.13 2.44 -64.59
CA LEU A 14 2.22 2.00 -63.54
C LEU A 14 2.96 1.26 -62.42
N ALA A 15 4.02 0.52 -62.73
CA ALA A 15 4.85 -0.16 -61.73
C ALA A 15 5.75 0.81 -60.95
N ALA A 16 6.19 1.93 -61.55
CA ALA A 16 6.99 2.96 -60.86
C ALA A 16 6.15 3.80 -59.90
N THR A 17 4.85 4.00 -60.15
CA THR A 17 3.95 4.75 -59.23
C THR A 17 3.52 3.92 -58.04
N LEU A 18 3.41 2.58 -58.12
CA LEU A 18 3.12 1.73 -56.97
C LEU A 18 4.33 1.54 -56.02
N ALA A 19 5.56 1.66 -56.52
CA ALA A 19 6.77 1.52 -55.67
C ALA A 19 7.07 2.75 -54.80
N LEU A 20 6.48 3.91 -55.11
CA LEU A 20 6.72 5.15 -54.36
C LEU A 20 5.81 5.36 -53.11
N CYS A 21 4.75 4.52 -52.98
CA CYS A 21 3.86 4.58 -51.82
C CYS A 21 4.30 3.70 -50.63
N ALA A 22 5.40 2.93 -50.76
CA ALA A 22 5.84 1.99 -49.73
C ALA A 22 6.96 2.51 -48.81
N ILE A 23 7.40 3.78 -48.98
CA ILE A 23 8.30 4.42 -48.02
C ILE A 23 7.42 5.21 -47.02
N GLY A 24 6.57 4.51 -46.30
CA GLY A 24 6.02 4.98 -45.07
C GLY A 24 7.21 5.18 -44.14
N LYS A 25 7.62 6.45 -43.91
CA LYS A 25 8.50 6.79 -42.79
C LYS A 25 7.90 6.07 -41.57
N PRO A 26 8.72 5.32 -40.78
CA PRO A 26 8.25 4.98 -39.47
C PRO A 26 7.88 6.32 -38.82
N ALA A 27 6.63 6.52 -38.51
CA ALA A 27 6.23 7.55 -37.57
C ALA A 27 7.00 7.18 -36.31
N PHE A 28 8.16 7.80 -36.08
CA PHE A 28 8.67 7.97 -34.74
C PHE A 28 7.50 8.67 -34.05
N ALA A 29 6.74 7.92 -33.27
CA ALA A 29 5.86 8.51 -32.30
C ALA A 29 6.80 9.45 -31.51
N GLU A 30 6.63 10.75 -31.78
CA GLU A 30 7.22 11.80 -30.97
C GLU A 30 6.88 11.37 -29.53
N ASP A 31 7.91 11.10 -28.70
CA ASP A 31 7.72 10.62 -27.33
C ASP A 31 6.75 11.58 -26.66
N ALA A 32 5.48 11.21 -26.65
CA ALA A 32 4.42 12.05 -26.11
C ALA A 32 4.84 12.37 -24.69
N LYS A 33 5.14 13.64 -24.42
CA LYS A 33 5.77 14.11 -23.18
C LYS A 33 4.89 13.67 -22.01
N TYR A 34 5.24 12.53 -21.40
CA TYR A 34 4.54 12.04 -20.20
C TYR A 34 4.89 12.93 -19.00
N PRO A 35 3.93 13.37 -18.17
CA PRO A 35 2.49 13.27 -18.39
C PRO A 35 1.97 14.36 -19.35
N SER A 36 0.97 14.03 -20.17
CA SER A 36 0.26 14.97 -21.05
C SER A 36 -1.21 15.12 -20.68
N GLN A 37 -1.67 14.38 -19.68
CA GLN A 37 -3.05 14.42 -19.16
C GLN A 37 -3.06 14.14 -17.65
N THR A 38 -4.23 14.25 -17.03
CA THR A 38 -4.42 14.06 -15.59
C THR A 38 -4.02 12.64 -15.17
N ILE A 39 -3.14 12.54 -14.16
CA ILE A 39 -2.83 11.28 -13.48
C ILE A 39 -3.83 11.09 -12.32
N ARG A 40 -4.29 9.87 -12.14
CA ARG A 40 -5.20 9.49 -11.06
C ARG A 40 -4.52 8.47 -10.15
N ILE A 41 -4.47 8.77 -8.86
CA ILE A 41 -4.01 7.83 -7.82
C ILE A 41 -5.24 7.29 -7.11
N VAL A 42 -5.54 6.01 -7.30
CA VAL A 42 -6.64 5.32 -6.62
C VAL A 42 -6.17 4.88 -5.24
N VAL A 43 -6.87 5.34 -4.21
CA VAL A 43 -6.68 4.95 -2.81
C VAL A 43 -7.79 3.96 -2.44
N PRO A 44 -7.47 2.71 -2.03
CA PRO A 44 -8.45 1.66 -1.82
C PRO A 44 -9.25 1.77 -0.51
N PHE A 45 -9.19 2.92 0.17
CA PHE A 45 -9.86 3.20 1.44
C PHE A 45 -10.58 4.55 1.41
N ALA A 46 -11.44 4.76 2.43
CA ALA A 46 -12.10 6.04 2.63
C ALA A 46 -11.08 7.17 2.88
N ALA A 47 -11.47 8.39 2.53
CA ALA A 47 -10.67 9.59 2.76
C ALA A 47 -10.39 9.83 4.25
N GLY A 48 -9.27 10.50 4.55
CA GLY A 48 -8.87 10.91 5.90
C GLY A 48 -8.00 9.92 6.67
N GLY A 49 -7.69 8.74 6.10
CA GLY A 49 -6.74 7.80 6.67
C GLY A 49 -5.30 8.02 6.16
N THR A 50 -4.34 7.26 6.74
CA THR A 50 -2.91 7.34 6.38
C THR A 50 -2.67 7.15 4.87
N ALA A 51 -3.35 6.19 4.25
CA ALA A 51 -3.24 5.95 2.80
C ALA A 51 -3.66 7.18 1.98
N ASP A 52 -4.75 7.84 2.35
CA ASP A 52 -5.26 9.03 1.69
C ASP A 52 -4.29 10.20 1.86
N ALA A 53 -3.77 10.41 3.07
CA ALA A 53 -2.80 11.47 3.36
C ALA A 53 -1.51 11.31 2.54
N LEU A 54 -0.94 10.10 2.49
CA LEU A 54 0.25 9.77 1.69
C LEU A 54 0.01 10.04 0.20
N ALA A 55 -1.14 9.58 -0.34
CA ALA A 55 -1.48 9.80 -1.74
C ALA A 55 -1.60 11.28 -2.08
N ARG A 56 -2.21 12.09 -1.20
CA ARG A 56 -2.38 13.54 -1.41
C ARG A 56 -1.05 14.28 -1.38
N VAL A 57 -0.16 13.95 -0.43
CA VAL A 57 1.20 14.54 -0.38
C VAL A 57 1.94 14.27 -1.69
N VAL A 58 1.89 13.05 -2.22
CA VAL A 58 2.54 12.71 -3.49
C VAL A 58 1.84 13.42 -4.66
N ALA A 59 0.51 13.39 -4.72
CA ALA A 59 -0.27 13.98 -5.81
C ALA A 59 -0.03 15.49 -5.93
N GLU A 60 -0.06 16.22 -4.81
CA GLU A 60 0.16 17.66 -4.77
C GLU A 60 1.57 18.03 -5.27
N ASN A 61 2.60 17.37 -4.77
CA ASN A 61 3.98 17.64 -5.16
C ASN A 61 4.26 17.26 -6.63
N LEU A 62 3.73 16.12 -7.11
CA LEU A 62 3.83 15.74 -8.53
C LEU A 62 3.13 16.76 -9.42
N ALA A 63 1.93 17.22 -9.05
CA ALA A 63 1.19 18.21 -9.84
C ALA A 63 1.95 19.53 -9.97
N GLN A 64 2.57 20.00 -8.89
CA GLN A 64 3.42 21.19 -8.90
C GLN A 64 4.67 21.02 -9.78
N ARG A 65 5.40 19.90 -9.63
CA ARG A 65 6.64 19.64 -10.38
C ARG A 65 6.43 19.47 -11.87
N TRP A 66 5.33 18.84 -12.26
CA TRP A 66 5.04 18.54 -13.66
C TRP A 66 4.12 19.55 -14.34
N SER A 67 3.56 20.53 -13.59
CA SER A 67 2.53 21.45 -14.08
C SER A 67 1.38 20.70 -14.77
N SER A 68 1.02 19.53 -14.25
CA SER A 68 -0.01 18.64 -14.76
C SER A 68 -0.87 18.13 -13.61
N PRO A 69 -2.21 18.08 -13.76
CA PRO A 69 -3.08 17.65 -12.66
C PRO A 69 -2.81 16.22 -12.23
N VAL A 70 -2.69 16.00 -10.91
CA VAL A 70 -2.67 14.69 -10.27
C VAL A 70 -3.77 14.67 -9.23
N ILE A 71 -4.71 13.75 -9.35
CA ILE A 71 -5.89 13.65 -8.47
C ILE A 71 -5.88 12.36 -7.66
N VAL A 72 -6.46 12.41 -6.48
CA VAL A 72 -6.68 11.24 -5.61
C VAL A 72 -8.15 10.84 -5.69
N GLU A 73 -8.40 9.57 -6.00
CA GLU A 73 -9.72 8.95 -6.03
C GLU A 73 -9.82 7.88 -4.93
N ASN A 74 -10.68 8.08 -3.95
CA ASN A 74 -10.93 7.08 -2.90
C ASN A 74 -11.96 6.05 -3.39
N LYS A 75 -11.55 4.76 -3.43
CA LYS A 75 -12.38 3.66 -3.91
C LYS A 75 -12.39 2.49 -2.91
N PRO A 76 -13.12 2.64 -1.79
CA PRO A 76 -13.16 1.65 -0.73
C PRO A 76 -13.99 0.41 -1.12
N GLY A 77 -13.80 -0.68 -0.38
CA GLY A 77 -14.62 -1.88 -0.42
C GLY A 77 -13.80 -3.17 -0.44
N ALA A 78 -14.34 -4.24 0.12
CA ALA A 78 -13.73 -5.57 0.24
C ALA A 78 -12.27 -5.51 0.73
N ALA A 79 -12.02 -4.89 1.88
CA ALA A 79 -10.67 -4.69 2.43
C ALA A 79 -9.68 -4.00 1.46
N GLY A 80 -10.17 -3.11 0.58
CA GLY A 80 -9.38 -2.41 -0.44
C GLY A 80 -9.27 -3.13 -1.78
N ASN A 81 -9.70 -4.39 -1.87
CA ASN A 81 -9.52 -5.20 -3.07
C ASN A 81 -10.26 -4.63 -4.29
N ILE A 82 -11.41 -3.94 -4.09
CA ILE A 82 -12.15 -3.29 -5.19
C ILE A 82 -11.32 -2.17 -5.83
N GLY A 83 -10.70 -1.32 -5.01
CA GLY A 83 -9.87 -0.22 -5.48
C GLY A 83 -8.66 -0.72 -6.26
N VAL A 84 -7.90 -1.66 -5.69
CA VAL A 84 -6.71 -2.24 -6.33
C VAL A 84 -7.06 -2.96 -7.62
N ALA A 85 -8.10 -3.81 -7.63
CA ALA A 85 -8.56 -4.52 -8.82
C ALA A 85 -8.98 -3.58 -9.96
N SER A 86 -9.50 -2.38 -9.63
CA SER A 86 -9.87 -1.40 -10.65
C SER A 86 -8.65 -0.83 -11.39
N VAL A 87 -7.49 -0.73 -10.70
CA VAL A 87 -6.24 -0.30 -11.32
C VAL A 87 -5.58 -1.44 -12.08
N ALA A 88 -5.55 -2.65 -11.51
CA ALA A 88 -5.04 -3.84 -12.18
C ALA A 88 -5.67 -4.07 -13.58
N LYS A 89 -6.89 -3.59 -13.78
CA LYS A 89 -7.65 -3.68 -15.05
C LYS A 89 -7.60 -2.40 -15.89
N ALA A 90 -6.89 -1.37 -15.45
CA ALA A 90 -6.79 -0.11 -16.19
C ALA A 90 -5.77 -0.20 -17.34
N ALA A 91 -5.78 0.80 -18.23
CA ALA A 91 -4.79 0.88 -19.30
C ALA A 91 -3.37 1.04 -18.73
N PRO A 92 -2.36 0.33 -19.25
CA PRO A 92 -0.98 0.39 -18.78
C PRO A 92 -0.22 1.59 -19.38
N ASP A 93 -0.77 2.78 -19.22
CA ASP A 93 -0.29 4.02 -19.81
C ASP A 93 0.31 5.01 -18.77
N GLY A 94 0.30 4.61 -17.48
CA GLY A 94 0.83 5.40 -16.37
C GLY A 94 -0.12 6.49 -15.84
N TYR A 95 -1.34 6.63 -16.37
CA TYR A 95 -2.28 7.65 -15.91
C TYR A 95 -3.26 7.18 -14.84
N THR A 96 -3.29 5.89 -14.55
CA THR A 96 -4.04 5.33 -13.43
C THR A 96 -3.11 4.51 -12.55
N LEU A 97 -2.87 4.96 -11.33
CA LEU A 97 -1.97 4.35 -10.36
C LEU A 97 -2.76 3.89 -9.14
N ALA A 98 -2.29 2.85 -8.46
CA ALA A 98 -2.83 2.41 -7.19
C ALA A 98 -1.89 2.78 -6.05
N LEU A 99 -2.42 3.35 -4.97
CA LEU A 99 -1.77 3.25 -3.67
C LEU A 99 -2.12 1.89 -3.09
N VAL A 100 -1.10 1.05 -2.87
CA VAL A 100 -1.27 -0.35 -2.46
C VAL A 100 -0.61 -0.55 -1.09
N PRO A 101 -1.40 -0.85 -0.05
CA PRO A 101 -0.85 -1.23 1.25
C PRO A 101 -0.33 -2.68 1.25
N VAL A 102 0.53 -2.99 2.23
CA VAL A 102 1.07 -4.34 2.46
C VAL A 102 -0.01 -5.43 2.47
N GLY A 103 -1.18 -5.16 3.08
CA GLY A 103 -2.30 -6.10 3.11
C GLY A 103 -2.75 -6.53 1.71
N ASN A 104 -2.91 -5.57 0.81
CA ASN A 104 -3.37 -5.83 -0.55
C ASN A 104 -2.28 -6.41 -1.46
N ALA A 105 -1.01 -6.08 -1.21
CA ALA A 105 0.10 -6.56 -2.02
C ALA A 105 0.61 -7.95 -1.61
N ALA A 106 0.69 -8.24 -0.30
CA ALA A 106 1.43 -9.40 0.21
C ALA A 106 0.60 -10.36 1.08
N VAL A 107 -0.53 -9.91 1.66
CA VAL A 107 -1.33 -10.69 2.61
C VAL A 107 -2.56 -11.30 1.94
N ASN A 108 -3.35 -10.48 1.25
CA ASN A 108 -4.63 -10.86 0.66
C ASN A 108 -4.56 -12.06 -0.30
N PRO A 109 -3.47 -12.28 -1.08
CA PRO A 109 -3.32 -13.49 -1.87
C PRO A 109 -3.38 -14.80 -1.08
N SER A 110 -3.02 -14.77 0.20
CA SER A 110 -3.07 -15.95 1.09
C SER A 110 -4.36 -16.05 1.91
N LEU A 111 -5.11 -14.96 2.03
CA LEU A 111 -6.34 -14.92 2.83
C LEU A 111 -7.61 -15.07 1.98
N PHE A 112 -7.65 -14.49 0.77
CA PHE A 112 -8.86 -14.45 -0.05
C PHE A 112 -8.78 -15.51 -1.15
N LYS A 113 -9.72 -16.45 -1.17
CA LYS A 113 -9.80 -17.50 -2.22
C LYS A 113 -10.10 -16.91 -3.59
N ASP A 114 -10.96 -15.89 -3.65
CA ASP A 114 -11.43 -15.25 -4.89
C ASP A 114 -10.93 -13.79 -4.96
N LEU A 115 -9.61 -13.59 -4.90
CA LEU A 115 -9.01 -12.27 -5.06
C LEU A 115 -9.17 -11.82 -6.53
N PRO A 116 -9.77 -10.64 -6.82
CA PRO A 116 -10.07 -10.22 -8.19
C PRO A 116 -8.87 -9.67 -8.97
N TYR A 117 -7.65 -9.82 -8.44
CA TYR A 117 -6.36 -9.45 -9.04
C TYR A 117 -5.23 -10.31 -8.46
N ASP A 118 -4.14 -10.42 -9.20
CA ASP A 118 -2.86 -10.99 -8.73
C ASP A 118 -1.86 -9.82 -8.57
N PRO A 119 -1.44 -9.47 -7.34
CA PRO A 119 -0.59 -8.29 -7.14
C PRO A 119 0.78 -8.40 -7.81
N ILE A 120 1.25 -9.60 -8.12
CA ILE A 120 2.56 -9.83 -8.77
C ILE A 120 2.41 -9.81 -10.30
N LYS A 121 1.29 -10.32 -10.84
CA LYS A 121 1.10 -10.45 -12.30
C LYS A 121 0.38 -9.26 -12.91
N ASP A 122 -0.58 -8.66 -12.18
CA ASP A 122 -1.47 -7.64 -12.71
C ASP A 122 -1.04 -6.21 -12.37
N LEU A 123 0.00 -6.07 -11.52
CA LEU A 123 0.55 -4.77 -11.12
C LEU A 123 2.08 -4.72 -11.31
N THR A 124 2.56 -3.53 -11.65
CA THR A 124 4.00 -3.21 -11.74
C THR A 124 4.37 -2.30 -10.57
N PRO A 125 5.34 -2.67 -9.72
CA PRO A 125 5.86 -1.81 -8.65
C PRO A 125 6.44 -0.50 -9.20
N ILE A 126 6.20 0.61 -8.50
CA ILE A 126 6.85 1.90 -8.77
C ILE A 126 7.83 2.21 -7.65
N THR A 127 7.33 2.40 -6.43
CA THR A 127 8.14 2.69 -5.24
C THR A 127 7.31 2.54 -3.96
N GLU A 128 7.97 2.16 -2.90
CA GLU A 128 7.43 2.26 -1.55
C GLU A 128 7.44 3.72 -1.10
N LEU A 129 6.29 4.23 -0.65
CA LEU A 129 6.16 5.61 -0.22
C LEU A 129 6.66 5.79 1.21
N ALA A 130 6.17 4.95 2.11
CA ALA A 130 6.52 5.01 3.52
C ALA A 130 6.24 3.70 4.24
N VAL A 131 7.06 3.45 5.27
CA VAL A 131 6.77 2.50 6.35
C VAL A 131 6.08 3.27 7.48
N VAL A 132 5.00 2.72 8.01
CA VAL A 132 4.23 3.30 9.11
C VAL A 132 4.23 2.34 10.29
N GLU A 133 4.67 2.83 11.43
CA GLU A 133 4.68 2.04 12.66
C GLU A 133 3.26 1.78 13.15
N ASN A 134 3.03 0.56 13.66
CA ASN A 134 1.84 0.22 14.41
C ASN A 134 2.17 0.14 15.89
N VAL A 135 1.21 0.52 16.73
CA VAL A 135 1.31 0.49 18.17
C VAL A 135 0.13 -0.30 18.75
N LEU A 136 0.43 -1.25 19.63
CA LEU A 136 -0.58 -1.95 20.40
C LEU A 136 -1.11 -1.01 21.47
N VAL A 137 -2.42 -0.73 21.44
CA VAL A 137 -3.08 0.17 22.38
C VAL A 137 -4.28 -0.47 23.05
N VAL A 138 -4.56 0.00 24.25
CA VAL A 138 -5.80 -0.23 25.01
C VAL A 138 -6.41 1.11 25.42
N GLY A 139 -7.66 1.15 25.83
CA GLY A 139 -8.28 2.37 26.37
C GLY A 139 -7.49 2.91 27.57
N GLY A 140 -7.37 4.23 27.72
CA GLY A 140 -6.64 4.88 28.79
C GLY A 140 -7.11 4.50 30.19
N ASN A 141 -8.42 4.29 30.34
CA ASN A 141 -9.07 3.85 31.60
C ASN A 141 -8.97 2.34 31.83
N SER A 142 -8.42 1.56 30.90
CA SER A 142 -8.25 0.11 31.05
C SER A 142 -7.41 -0.23 32.29
N ASN A 143 -7.76 -1.32 32.96
CA ASN A 143 -6.96 -1.90 34.03
C ASN A 143 -5.69 -2.61 33.54
N ILE A 144 -5.54 -2.79 32.21
CA ILE A 144 -4.36 -3.36 31.58
C ILE A 144 -3.32 -2.25 31.43
N LYS A 145 -2.17 -2.39 32.10
CA LYS A 145 -1.10 -1.36 32.14
C LYS A 145 0.16 -1.75 31.37
N SER A 146 0.29 -3.02 30.96
CA SER A 146 1.42 -3.54 30.21
C SER A 146 1.00 -4.70 29.29
N LEU A 147 1.83 -5.01 28.29
CA LEU A 147 1.63 -6.17 27.41
C LEU A 147 1.65 -7.48 28.20
N ALA A 148 2.54 -7.61 29.20
CA ALA A 148 2.58 -8.78 30.06
C ALA A 148 1.23 -9.00 30.80
N GLN A 149 0.61 -7.94 31.31
CA GLN A 149 -0.72 -8.02 31.93
C GLN A 149 -1.82 -8.38 30.94
N LEU A 150 -1.75 -7.90 29.70
CA LEU A 150 -2.67 -8.28 28.64
C LEU A 150 -2.58 -9.77 28.32
N ILE A 151 -1.37 -10.29 28.16
CA ILE A 151 -1.11 -11.71 27.88
C ILE A 151 -1.61 -12.59 29.05
N GLU A 152 -1.31 -12.25 30.29
CA GLU A 152 -1.80 -13.02 31.44
C GLU A 152 -3.33 -12.99 31.55
N ARG A 153 -3.94 -11.83 31.30
CA ARG A 153 -5.41 -11.72 31.31
C ARG A 153 -6.08 -12.55 30.21
N ALA A 154 -5.46 -12.61 29.04
CA ALA A 154 -5.97 -13.38 27.91
C ALA A 154 -6.02 -14.90 28.17
N LYS A 155 -5.26 -15.41 29.14
CA LYS A 155 -5.30 -16.83 29.53
C LYS A 155 -6.59 -17.21 30.29
N THR A 156 -7.26 -16.24 30.89
CA THR A 156 -8.43 -16.49 31.76
C THR A 156 -9.69 -15.71 31.37
N THR A 157 -9.55 -14.71 30.51
CA THR A 157 -10.63 -13.82 30.10
C THR A 157 -10.58 -13.61 28.59
N ASN A 158 -11.75 -13.54 27.97
CA ASN A 158 -11.83 -13.21 26.56
C ASN A 158 -11.35 -11.77 26.32
N ILE A 159 -10.34 -11.62 25.46
CA ILE A 159 -9.80 -10.34 25.02
C ILE A 159 -10.25 -10.09 23.58
N THR A 160 -10.99 -9.00 23.38
CA THR A 160 -11.43 -8.57 22.06
C THR A 160 -10.41 -7.62 21.42
N TYR A 161 -10.25 -7.71 20.10
CA TYR A 161 -9.46 -6.73 19.36
C TYR A 161 -10.20 -6.24 18.11
N SER A 162 -10.11 -4.93 17.84
CA SER A 162 -10.71 -4.31 16.67
C SER A 162 -9.72 -4.18 15.52
N THR A 163 -10.25 -4.22 14.30
CA THR A 163 -9.45 -3.99 13.07
C THR A 163 -10.24 -3.19 12.04
N PRO A 164 -9.59 -2.51 11.10
CA PRO A 164 -10.27 -1.87 9.96
C PRO A 164 -10.75 -2.87 8.90
N GLY A 165 -10.58 -4.17 9.15
CA GLY A 165 -10.99 -5.27 8.28
C GLY A 165 -9.99 -6.42 8.32
N ALA A 166 -10.43 -7.60 7.87
CA ALA A 166 -9.58 -8.78 7.75
C ALA A 166 -8.42 -8.53 6.77
N GLY A 167 -7.24 -9.11 7.03
CA GLY A 167 -6.02 -8.91 6.23
C GLY A 167 -5.30 -7.59 6.51
N SER A 168 -5.84 -6.72 7.36
CA SER A 168 -5.12 -5.51 7.81
C SER A 168 -3.96 -5.86 8.75
N MET A 169 -2.98 -4.97 8.86
CA MET A 169 -1.88 -5.17 9.82
C MET A 169 -2.34 -5.18 11.28
N ALA A 170 -3.48 -4.55 11.60
CA ALA A 170 -4.12 -4.68 12.90
C ALA A 170 -4.61 -6.12 13.16
N HIS A 171 -5.16 -6.78 12.14
CA HIS A 171 -5.55 -8.19 12.22
C HIS A 171 -4.33 -9.10 12.39
N LEU A 172 -3.37 -9.00 11.47
CA LEU A 172 -2.18 -9.85 11.48
C LEU A 172 -1.30 -9.63 12.71
N GLY A 173 -1.16 -8.41 13.19
CA GLY A 173 -0.43 -8.10 14.43
C GLY A 173 -1.09 -8.74 15.65
N ALA A 174 -2.42 -8.76 15.74
CA ALA A 174 -3.14 -9.43 16.80
C ALA A 174 -3.02 -10.95 16.73
N GLU A 175 -3.12 -11.54 15.53
CA GLU A 175 -2.93 -12.98 15.32
C GLU A 175 -1.47 -13.42 15.58
N LEU A 176 -0.49 -12.60 15.15
CA LEU A 176 0.92 -12.86 15.46
C LEU A 176 1.18 -12.80 16.97
N LEU A 177 0.55 -11.85 17.68
CA LEU A 177 0.60 -11.77 19.14
C LEU A 177 -0.03 -13.01 19.79
N ALA A 178 -1.23 -13.40 19.33
CA ALA A 178 -1.96 -14.56 19.84
C ALA A 178 -1.14 -15.84 19.68
N HIS A 179 -0.63 -16.08 18.46
CA HIS A 179 0.20 -17.24 18.14
C HIS A 179 1.51 -17.26 18.95
N GLY A 180 2.24 -16.13 18.96
CA GLY A 180 3.53 -16.03 19.66
C GLY A 180 3.43 -16.15 21.18
N ALA A 181 2.34 -15.65 21.78
CA ALA A 181 2.11 -15.69 23.23
C ALA A 181 1.32 -16.95 23.67
N GLY A 182 0.84 -17.78 22.76
CA GLY A 182 0.01 -18.96 23.06
C GLY A 182 -1.33 -18.60 23.72
N ILE A 183 -1.99 -17.52 23.28
CA ILE A 183 -3.27 -17.03 23.79
C ILE A 183 -4.32 -17.00 22.69
N SER A 184 -5.60 -16.88 23.09
CA SER A 184 -6.70 -16.68 22.15
C SER A 184 -7.25 -15.26 22.27
N LEU A 185 -7.51 -14.64 21.12
CA LEU A 185 -8.10 -13.30 21.01
C LEU A 185 -9.37 -13.36 20.15
N THR A 186 -10.34 -12.50 20.40
CA THR A 186 -11.57 -12.43 19.61
C THR A 186 -11.54 -11.26 18.67
N HIS A 187 -11.58 -11.53 17.36
CA HIS A 187 -11.57 -10.53 16.30
C HIS A 187 -12.93 -9.83 16.18
N VAL A 188 -12.91 -8.49 16.10
CA VAL A 188 -14.08 -7.65 15.81
C VAL A 188 -13.74 -6.73 14.64
N PRO A 189 -14.20 -7.08 13.40
CA PRO A 189 -13.88 -6.27 12.21
C PRO A 189 -14.80 -5.06 12.08
N TYR A 190 -14.23 -3.92 11.65
CA TYR A 190 -14.92 -2.67 11.35
C TYR A 190 -14.74 -2.26 9.88
N ARG A 191 -15.58 -1.33 9.42
CA ARG A 191 -15.46 -0.76 8.05
C ARG A 191 -14.44 0.38 7.98
N GLY A 192 -13.33 0.28 8.71
CA GLY A 192 -12.24 1.26 8.72
C GLY A 192 -11.65 1.48 10.11
N LEU A 193 -10.54 2.23 10.15
CA LEU A 193 -9.78 2.45 11.38
C LEU A 193 -10.51 3.33 12.39
N ALA A 194 -11.20 4.39 11.94
CA ALA A 194 -11.82 5.36 12.84
C ALA A 194 -12.86 4.72 13.78
N PRO A 195 -13.89 3.96 13.30
CA PRO A 195 -14.82 3.27 14.20
C PRO A 195 -14.14 2.21 15.05
N ALA A 196 -13.14 1.48 14.52
CA ALA A 196 -12.38 0.49 15.28
C ALA A 196 -11.67 1.10 16.49
N LEU A 197 -11.04 2.26 16.29
CA LEU A 197 -10.32 2.98 17.35
C LEU A 197 -11.29 3.62 18.37
N THR A 198 -12.44 4.09 17.91
CA THR A 198 -13.46 4.70 18.78
C THR A 198 -13.94 3.72 19.85
N ASP A 199 -14.19 2.46 19.49
CA ASP A 199 -14.67 1.46 20.44
C ASP A 199 -13.59 1.02 21.44
N VAL A 200 -12.31 1.12 21.08
CA VAL A 200 -11.20 0.96 22.04
C VAL A 200 -11.13 2.14 23.00
N LEU A 201 -11.31 3.37 22.50
CA LEU A 201 -11.36 4.59 23.32
C LEU A 201 -12.49 4.55 24.34
N ASN A 202 -13.65 4.00 23.95
CA ASN A 202 -14.83 3.86 24.82
C ASN A 202 -14.76 2.65 25.75
N GLY A 203 -13.80 1.73 25.55
CA GLY A 203 -13.64 0.52 26.33
C GLY A 203 -14.58 -0.64 25.93
N GLU A 204 -15.32 -0.51 24.81
CA GLU A 204 -16.15 -1.58 24.25
C GLU A 204 -15.31 -2.72 23.68
N ILE A 205 -14.16 -2.39 23.13
CA ILE A 205 -13.13 -3.31 22.65
C ILE A 205 -11.87 -3.15 23.48
N THR A 206 -11.24 -4.27 23.83
CA THR A 206 -10.10 -4.28 24.76
C THR A 206 -8.85 -3.63 24.13
N MET A 207 -8.50 -3.99 22.88
CA MET A 207 -7.25 -3.56 22.25
C MET A 207 -7.37 -3.41 20.73
N THR A 208 -6.37 -2.75 20.15
CA THR A 208 -6.11 -2.78 18.71
C THR A 208 -4.63 -2.54 18.43
N PHE A 209 -4.14 -3.01 17.30
CA PHE A 209 -2.92 -2.49 16.68
C PHE A 209 -3.31 -1.31 15.79
N ALA A 210 -3.07 -0.10 16.27
CA ALA A 210 -3.36 1.11 15.52
C ALA A 210 -2.10 1.64 14.84
N GLN A 211 -2.27 2.24 13.65
CA GLN A 211 -1.17 3.00 13.05
C GLN A 211 -0.84 4.20 13.96
N LEU A 212 0.44 4.40 14.19
CA LEU A 212 0.93 5.41 15.13
C LEU A 212 0.39 6.82 14.84
N PRO A 213 0.28 7.30 13.58
CA PRO A 213 -0.31 8.61 13.30
C PRO A 213 -1.71 8.79 13.88
N ASN A 214 -2.51 7.74 13.85
CA ASN A 214 -3.91 7.79 14.30
C ASN A 214 -4.05 7.61 15.82
N ALA A 215 -3.12 6.91 16.46
CA ALA A 215 -3.14 6.66 17.90
C ALA A 215 -2.43 7.74 18.72
N LYS A 216 -1.38 8.36 18.16
CA LYS A 216 -0.49 9.30 18.88
C LYS A 216 -1.22 10.46 19.59
N PRO A 217 -2.20 11.15 18.99
CA PRO A 217 -2.93 12.20 19.70
C PRO A 217 -3.66 11.68 20.93
N PHE A 218 -4.27 10.50 20.85
CA PHE A 218 -5.02 9.89 21.95
C PHE A 218 -4.10 9.28 23.01
N ILE A 219 -2.88 8.90 22.65
CA ILE A 219 -1.85 8.48 23.63
C ILE A 219 -1.35 9.70 24.39
N ALA A 220 -1.10 10.81 23.70
CA ALA A 220 -0.60 12.05 24.30
C ALA A 220 -1.58 12.66 25.31
N ASP A 221 -2.89 12.55 25.06
CA ASP A 221 -3.94 13.05 25.99
C ASP A 221 -4.41 12.00 27.00
N GLY A 222 -3.80 10.81 27.02
CA GLY A 222 -4.08 9.74 27.98
C GLY A 222 -5.36 8.94 27.73
N ARG A 223 -6.08 9.19 26.62
CA ARG A 223 -7.28 8.42 26.26
C ARG A 223 -6.96 7.02 25.71
N LEU A 224 -5.76 6.81 25.20
CA LEU A 224 -5.21 5.50 24.89
C LEU A 224 -3.92 5.27 25.70
N ARG A 225 -3.64 4.02 25.96
CA ARG A 225 -2.38 3.55 26.54
C ARG A 225 -1.65 2.67 25.54
N ALA A 226 -0.43 3.06 25.18
CA ALA A 226 0.46 2.25 24.37
C ALA A 226 1.07 1.12 25.23
N LEU A 227 1.00 -0.11 24.75
CA LEU A 227 1.58 -1.29 25.40
C LEU A 227 2.83 -1.80 24.70
N GLY A 228 3.02 -1.50 23.41
CA GLY A 228 4.20 -1.89 22.67
C GLY A 228 4.16 -1.41 21.22
N ILE A 229 5.33 -1.04 20.70
CA ILE A 229 5.54 -0.71 19.27
C ILE A 229 5.71 -2.00 18.48
N ALA A 230 5.02 -2.13 17.36
CA ALA A 230 5.03 -3.36 16.55
C ALA A 230 6.18 -3.41 15.52
N SER A 231 7.24 -2.65 15.72
CA SER A 231 8.45 -2.63 14.91
C SER A 231 9.64 -3.26 15.65
N PRO A 232 10.71 -3.65 14.94
CA PRO A 232 11.91 -4.24 15.55
C PRO A 232 12.66 -3.27 16.50
N LYS A 233 12.45 -1.96 16.32
CA LYS A 233 13.06 -0.90 17.11
C LYS A 233 11.99 -0.01 17.74
N ARG A 234 12.33 0.66 18.85
CA ARG A 234 11.45 1.67 19.44
C ARG A 234 11.21 2.83 18.49
N SER A 235 10.03 3.41 18.57
CA SER A 235 9.66 4.58 17.78
C SER A 235 10.33 5.85 18.31
N SER A 236 10.87 6.67 17.42
CA SER A 236 11.34 8.01 17.78
C SER A 236 10.19 8.93 18.20
N ALA A 237 8.97 8.66 17.75
CA ALA A 237 7.78 9.41 18.10
C ALA A 237 7.21 9.04 19.48
N LEU A 238 7.58 7.86 20.04
CA LEU A 238 7.20 7.36 21.38
C LEU A 238 8.38 6.61 22.02
N PRO A 239 9.49 7.28 22.35
CA PRO A 239 10.75 6.62 22.77
C PRO A 239 10.63 5.85 24.08
N ASP A 240 9.68 6.22 24.95
CA ASP A 240 9.45 5.56 26.24
C ASP A 240 8.61 4.28 26.11
N VAL A 241 7.95 4.06 24.97
CA VAL A 241 7.15 2.86 24.74
C VAL A 241 8.07 1.75 24.25
N PRO A 242 8.11 0.58 24.93
CA PRO A 242 8.92 -0.56 24.49
C PRO A 242 8.38 -1.14 23.18
N THR A 243 9.20 -1.91 22.48
CA THR A 243 8.69 -2.75 21.39
C THR A 243 7.85 -3.91 21.95
N VAL A 244 7.01 -4.52 21.10
CA VAL A 244 6.29 -5.75 21.46
C VAL A 244 7.27 -6.89 21.78
N VAL A 245 8.43 -6.92 21.08
CA VAL A 245 9.53 -7.86 21.37
C VAL A 245 10.01 -7.70 22.82
N GLU A 246 10.33 -6.46 23.23
CA GLU A 246 10.82 -6.15 24.58
C GLU A 246 9.75 -6.41 25.67
N ALA A 247 8.52 -5.94 25.43
CA ALA A 247 7.44 -5.97 26.40
C ALA A 247 6.79 -7.34 26.59
N GLY A 248 6.79 -8.18 25.54
CA GLY A 248 6.12 -9.49 25.53
C GLY A 248 7.06 -10.67 25.46
N ASN A 249 8.39 -10.43 25.37
CA ASN A 249 9.38 -11.48 25.10
C ASN A 249 9.02 -12.33 23.86
N LEU A 250 8.67 -11.66 22.75
CA LEU A 250 8.21 -12.26 21.49
C LEU A 250 9.25 -12.04 20.39
N PRO A 251 10.32 -12.86 20.33
CA PRO A 251 11.39 -12.69 19.35
C PRO A 251 10.87 -12.72 17.90
N GLY A 252 11.34 -11.79 17.07
CA GLY A 252 10.93 -11.69 15.66
C GLY A 252 9.54 -11.10 15.43
N PHE A 253 8.87 -10.60 16.47
CA PHE A 253 7.60 -9.90 16.27
C PHE A 253 7.81 -8.61 15.48
N GLU A 254 7.13 -8.52 14.37
CA GLU A 254 7.06 -7.32 13.55
C GLU A 254 5.72 -7.28 12.81
N ALA A 255 5.00 -6.18 12.92
CA ALA A 255 3.74 -5.90 12.25
C ALA A 255 3.67 -4.42 11.84
N THR A 256 4.68 -3.97 11.09
CA THR A 256 4.71 -2.64 10.47
C THR A 256 3.80 -2.60 9.24
N SER A 257 3.23 -1.43 8.95
CA SER A 257 2.51 -1.18 7.70
C SER A 257 3.44 -0.51 6.71
N TRP A 258 3.31 -0.82 5.43
CA TRP A 258 3.91 -0.02 4.38
C TRP A 258 2.90 0.28 3.28
N TYR A 259 3.17 1.32 2.52
CA TYR A 259 2.35 1.81 1.42
C TYR A 259 3.22 2.04 0.21
N ALA A 260 2.80 1.54 -0.94
CA ALA A 260 3.51 1.68 -2.19
C ALA A 260 2.61 2.28 -3.27
N LEU A 261 3.21 2.88 -4.29
CA LEU A 261 2.55 3.15 -5.55
C LEU A 261 2.88 2.05 -6.55
N MET A 262 1.85 1.57 -7.23
CA MET A 262 1.95 0.57 -8.28
C MET A 262 1.13 1.01 -9.49
N ALA A 263 1.54 0.58 -10.68
CA ALA A 263 0.84 0.79 -11.94
C ALA A 263 0.21 -0.52 -12.44
N PRO A 264 -0.69 -0.51 -13.44
CA PRO A 264 -1.10 -1.72 -14.14
C PRO A 264 0.11 -2.46 -14.72
N ALA A 265 0.04 -3.80 -14.77
CA ALA A 265 1.06 -4.61 -15.43
C ALA A 265 1.29 -4.14 -16.88
N HIS A 266 2.54 -4.29 -17.37
CA HIS A 266 2.96 -3.86 -18.71
C HIS A 266 2.98 -2.33 -18.94
N THR A 267 2.87 -1.50 -17.89
CA THR A 267 3.17 -0.07 -18.01
C THR A 267 4.62 0.10 -18.46
N PRO A 268 4.92 0.93 -19.47
CA PRO A 268 6.27 1.08 -20.03
C PRO A 268 7.30 1.43 -18.95
N ASP A 269 8.47 0.77 -18.99
CA ASP A 269 9.54 0.96 -17.99
C ASP A 269 10.01 2.42 -17.88
N ALA A 270 10.06 3.15 -18.98
CA ALA A 270 10.40 4.57 -18.98
C ALA A 270 9.43 5.41 -18.13
N ILE A 271 8.13 5.07 -18.13
CA ILE A 271 7.12 5.74 -17.30
C ILE A 271 7.29 5.34 -15.82
N ILE A 272 7.50 4.05 -15.55
CA ILE A 272 7.74 3.55 -14.19
C ILE A 272 8.96 4.24 -13.57
N ARG A 273 10.09 4.27 -14.28
CA ARG A 273 11.33 4.92 -13.84
C ARG A 273 11.15 6.41 -13.60
N LYS A 274 10.42 7.09 -14.47
CA LYS A 274 10.15 8.53 -14.33
C LYS A 274 9.28 8.79 -13.09
N LEU A 275 8.22 8.02 -12.88
CA LEU A 275 7.37 8.10 -11.68
C LEU A 275 8.19 7.85 -10.42
N GLN A 276 8.96 6.76 -10.39
CA GLN A 276 9.81 6.41 -9.25
C GLN A 276 10.80 7.53 -8.91
N HIS A 277 11.54 8.03 -9.88
CA HIS A 277 12.54 9.07 -9.67
C HIS A 277 11.93 10.35 -9.07
N GLU A 278 10.81 10.81 -9.63
CA GLU A 278 10.13 12.02 -9.13
C GLU A 278 9.55 11.84 -7.74
N ILE A 279 8.93 10.68 -7.48
CA ILE A 279 8.35 10.37 -6.17
C ILE A 279 9.45 10.23 -5.11
N ALA A 280 10.54 9.52 -5.42
CA ALA A 280 11.68 9.41 -4.52
C ALA A 280 12.26 10.79 -4.17
N ALA A 281 12.38 11.69 -5.16
CA ALA A 281 12.82 13.06 -4.91
C ALA A 281 11.84 13.87 -4.04
N ILE A 282 10.52 13.68 -4.22
CA ILE A 282 9.48 14.30 -3.39
C ILE A 282 9.60 13.84 -1.93
N LEU A 283 9.79 12.54 -1.70
CA LEU A 283 9.93 11.97 -0.36
C LEU A 283 11.18 12.44 0.38
N GLN A 284 12.18 13.00 -0.33
CA GLN A 284 13.37 13.59 0.28
C GLN A 284 13.20 15.10 0.60
N LEU A 285 12.12 15.75 0.18
CA LEU A 285 11.87 17.15 0.50
C LEU A 285 11.72 17.33 2.02
N PRO A 286 12.43 18.28 2.65
CA PRO A 286 12.37 18.49 4.10
C PRO A 286 10.93 18.64 4.60
N ALA A 287 10.11 19.46 3.95
CA ALA A 287 8.72 19.67 4.35
C ALA A 287 7.87 18.39 4.27
N VAL A 288 8.15 17.48 3.31
CA VAL A 288 7.46 16.18 3.20
C VAL A 288 7.93 15.24 4.31
N ARG A 289 9.24 15.17 4.56
CA ARG A 289 9.81 14.36 5.63
C ARG A 289 9.29 14.79 6.99
N ASP A 290 9.30 16.08 7.29
CA ASP A 290 8.80 16.63 8.56
C ASP A 290 7.33 16.24 8.81
N VAL A 291 6.49 16.30 7.78
CA VAL A 291 5.07 15.87 7.86
C VAL A 291 4.95 14.38 8.14
N LEU A 292 5.74 13.54 7.45
CA LEU A 292 5.69 12.08 7.61
C LEU A 292 6.26 11.65 8.97
N ASP A 293 7.41 12.17 9.35
CA ASP A 293 8.09 11.86 10.62
C ASP A 293 7.22 12.27 11.82
N ALA A 294 6.56 13.43 11.75
CA ALA A 294 5.63 13.87 12.81
C ALA A 294 4.45 12.90 13.00
N GLN A 295 4.13 12.14 11.96
CA GLN A 295 3.10 11.12 11.97
C GLN A 295 3.63 9.71 12.31
N GLY A 296 4.93 9.51 12.49
CA GLY A 296 5.53 8.18 12.68
C GLY A 296 5.53 7.34 11.38
N ALA A 297 5.60 8.02 10.25
CA ALA A 297 5.74 7.42 8.92
C ALA A 297 7.15 7.72 8.40
N THR A 298 7.95 6.69 8.16
CA THR A 298 9.30 6.81 7.62
C THR A 298 9.24 6.77 6.09
N PRO A 299 9.60 7.86 5.38
CA PRO A 299 9.64 7.87 3.91
C PRO A 299 10.72 6.91 3.40
N VAL A 300 10.44 6.24 2.26
CA VAL A 300 11.34 5.24 1.64
C VAL A 300 11.81 5.71 0.26
N GLY A 301 11.05 5.53 -0.79
CA GLY A 301 11.42 5.96 -2.15
C GLY A 301 12.38 5.00 -2.85
N ASN A 302 12.31 3.69 -2.56
CA ASN A 302 13.12 2.63 -3.15
C ASN A 302 12.84 2.43 -4.64
N THR A 303 13.67 1.61 -5.30
CA THR A 303 13.49 1.26 -6.71
C THR A 303 12.35 0.26 -6.91
N PRO A 304 11.82 0.11 -8.14
CA PRO A 304 10.81 -0.91 -8.44
C PRO A 304 11.27 -2.33 -8.11
N GLU A 305 12.55 -2.63 -8.32
CA GLU A 305 13.15 -3.93 -8.03
C GLU A 305 13.23 -4.21 -6.52
N GLU A 306 13.63 -3.20 -5.74
CA GLU A 306 13.65 -3.29 -4.27
C GLU A 306 12.25 -3.45 -3.71
N LEU A 307 11.24 -2.71 -4.23
CA LEU A 307 9.86 -2.90 -3.83
C LEU A 307 9.33 -4.29 -4.19
N ALA A 308 9.66 -4.81 -5.39
CA ALA A 308 9.29 -6.18 -5.77
C ALA A 308 9.89 -7.21 -4.80
N HIS A 309 11.12 -7.00 -4.34
CA HIS A 309 11.77 -7.85 -3.35
C HIS A 309 11.02 -7.82 -2.00
N VAL A 310 10.68 -6.63 -1.50
CA VAL A 310 9.87 -6.44 -0.26
C VAL A 310 8.52 -7.17 -0.37
N ILE A 311 7.82 -7.03 -1.50
CA ILE A 311 6.54 -7.71 -1.73
C ILE A 311 6.70 -9.24 -1.66
N ASN A 312 7.74 -9.79 -2.30
CA ASN A 312 7.99 -11.23 -2.32
C ASN A 312 8.34 -11.78 -0.93
N GLU A 313 9.21 -11.09 -0.19
CA GLU A 313 9.58 -11.47 1.18
C GLU A 313 8.38 -11.44 2.12
N ASP A 314 7.60 -10.36 2.09
CA ASP A 314 6.40 -10.24 2.90
C ASP A 314 5.33 -11.26 2.51
N THR A 315 5.14 -11.53 1.20
CA THR A 315 4.23 -12.58 0.76
C THR A 315 4.61 -13.94 1.33
N ALA A 316 5.88 -14.30 1.29
CA ALA A 316 6.36 -15.56 1.85
C ALA A 316 6.18 -15.61 3.38
N ARG A 317 6.54 -14.54 4.09
CA ARG A 317 6.43 -14.39 5.53
C ARG A 317 4.97 -14.49 6.00
N TRP A 318 4.08 -13.71 5.41
CA TRP A 318 2.67 -13.67 5.79
C TRP A 318 1.93 -14.95 5.41
N SER A 319 2.23 -15.54 4.25
CA SER A 319 1.69 -16.85 3.85
C SER A 319 2.06 -17.95 4.85
N LYS A 320 3.31 -17.93 5.36
CA LYS A 320 3.74 -18.87 6.40
C LYS A 320 2.94 -18.66 7.68
N LEU A 321 2.85 -17.42 8.18
CA LEU A 321 2.11 -17.12 9.41
C LEU A 321 0.64 -17.51 9.30
N ILE A 322 -0.02 -17.16 8.20
CA ILE A 322 -1.44 -17.47 7.96
C ILE A 322 -1.69 -18.97 8.03
N ARG A 323 -0.82 -19.77 7.43
CA ARG A 323 -0.92 -21.24 7.50
C ARG A 323 -0.65 -21.78 8.92
N ASP A 324 0.45 -21.34 9.56
CA ASP A 324 0.89 -21.86 10.85
C ASP A 324 -0.08 -21.50 11.99
N ALA A 325 -0.67 -20.31 11.93
CA ALA A 325 -1.63 -19.83 12.90
C ALA A 325 -3.09 -20.16 12.52
N HIS A 326 -3.33 -20.87 11.41
CA HIS A 326 -4.67 -21.23 10.91
C HIS A 326 -5.61 -20.01 10.80
N ILE A 327 -5.06 -18.87 10.32
CA ILE A 327 -5.83 -17.64 10.17
C ILE A 327 -6.79 -17.82 8.98
N GLU A 328 -8.08 -17.86 9.26
CA GLU A 328 -9.14 -17.93 8.25
C GLU A 328 -9.91 -16.62 8.19
N LEU A 329 -10.43 -16.29 7.00
CA LEU A 329 -11.45 -15.25 6.89
C LEU A 329 -12.76 -15.79 7.44
N GLN A 330 -13.32 -15.11 8.42
CA GLN A 330 -14.66 -15.33 8.92
C GLN A 330 -15.70 -14.72 7.98
#